data_abe3b9a6cdc0a6ea7812bac3175a34db
#
_entry.id   abe3b9a6cdc0a6ea7812bac3175a34db
#
_cell.length_a   1.000
_cell.length_b   1.000
_cell.length_c   1.000
_cell.angle_alpha   90.00
_cell.angle_beta   90.00
_cell.angle_gamma   90.00
#
_symmetry.space_group_name_H-M   'P 1'
#
loop_
_entity.id
_entity.type
_entity.pdbx_description
1 polymer ?
#
loop_
_entity_poly.entity_id
_entity_poly.type
_entity_poly.pdbx_seq_one_letter_code
_entity_poly.pdbx_strand_id
1 'polypeptide(L)'
;MKFKFIKYNSVKRTDEECLKRASDFFELMNKRRSVRSFSPVKFDRKLIELAISAAGTAPSGANKQPWKFIIVESCEIKKEIRIAAEKEEKESYERRMPQSWLDDLAPLGTDWRKVFLETAPYLIVVFKIDFTKSDSELKKHYYVNESVGIATGILLASLQNMGLATLTHTPSPMNFLQKILNRPSNEKPYLIIPVGYPAEDAVVPDIKRKSLSEILEVI
;
A
#
# COMPACT_ATOMS: atom_id res chain seq x y z
N MET A 1 -21.99 -31.43 6.98
CA MET A 1 -21.83 -30.81 5.64
C MET A 1 -20.58 -31.35 4.98
N LYS A 2 -20.64 -31.81 3.70
CA LYS A 2 -19.43 -32.18 2.93
C LYS A 2 -18.97 -30.94 2.20
N PHE A 3 -17.73 -30.49 2.47
CA PHE A 3 -17.11 -29.37 1.72
C PHE A 3 -16.69 -29.85 0.33
N LYS A 4 -16.87 -28.98 -0.69
CA LYS A 4 -16.50 -29.28 -2.07
C LYS A 4 -15.04 -28.88 -2.30
N PHE A 5 -14.25 -29.79 -2.82
CA PHE A 5 -12.88 -29.56 -3.28
C PHE A 5 -12.84 -29.60 -4.81
N ILE A 6 -11.96 -28.80 -5.40
CA ILE A 6 -11.69 -28.79 -6.83
C ILE A 6 -10.22 -29.16 -7.06
N LYS A 7 -9.93 -29.77 -8.21
CA LYS A 7 -8.54 -30.11 -8.60
C LYS A 7 -7.75 -28.81 -8.82
N TYR A 8 -6.58 -28.72 -8.20
CA TYR A 8 -5.63 -27.65 -8.48
C TYR A 8 -4.88 -27.95 -9.78
N ASN A 9 -5.00 -27.05 -10.74
CA ASN A 9 -4.30 -27.15 -12.01
C ASN A 9 -3.11 -26.16 -12.00
N SER A 10 -1.89 -26.69 -11.92
CA SER A 10 -0.66 -25.89 -12.05
C SER A 10 -0.18 -25.86 -13.49
N VAL A 11 0.41 -24.75 -13.90
CA VAL A 11 1.13 -24.67 -15.17
C VAL A 11 2.56 -25.16 -14.94
N LYS A 12 2.93 -26.30 -15.57
CA LYS A 12 4.32 -26.78 -15.56
C LYS A 12 5.16 -25.94 -16.52
N ARG A 13 6.33 -25.54 -16.09
CA ARG A 13 7.33 -24.80 -16.88
C ARG A 13 8.68 -25.47 -16.74
N THR A 14 9.57 -25.23 -17.70
CA THR A 14 10.96 -25.62 -17.58
C THR A 14 11.69 -24.75 -16.55
N ASP A 15 12.81 -25.23 -16.01
CA ASP A 15 13.63 -24.46 -15.07
C ASP A 15 14.13 -23.16 -15.72
N GLU A 16 14.48 -23.22 -17.01
CA GLU A 16 14.92 -22.05 -17.78
C GLU A 16 13.81 -20.95 -17.84
N GLU A 17 12.57 -21.35 -18.16
CA GLU A 17 11.43 -20.43 -18.16
C GLU A 17 11.16 -19.86 -16.76
N CYS A 18 11.30 -20.70 -15.72
CA CYS A 18 11.15 -20.25 -14.34
C CYS A 18 12.22 -19.23 -13.94
N LEU A 19 13.48 -19.52 -14.24
CA LEU A 19 14.61 -18.62 -13.97
C LEU A 19 14.45 -17.27 -14.69
N LYS A 20 14.10 -17.31 -15.98
CA LYS A 20 13.85 -16.08 -16.74
C LYS A 20 12.76 -15.23 -16.11
N ARG A 21 11.60 -15.81 -15.79
CA ARG A 21 10.48 -15.10 -15.17
C ARG A 21 10.83 -14.53 -13.80
N ALA A 22 11.58 -15.28 -13.00
CA ALA A 22 12.03 -14.84 -11.68
C ALA A 22 12.98 -13.64 -11.81
N SER A 23 13.93 -13.69 -12.76
CA SER A 23 14.84 -12.58 -13.06
C SER A 23 14.09 -11.34 -13.54
N ASP A 24 13.20 -11.48 -14.52
CA ASP A 24 12.40 -10.38 -15.07
C ASP A 24 11.57 -9.69 -13.96
N PHE A 25 10.95 -10.48 -13.08
CA PHE A 25 10.17 -9.96 -11.97
C PHE A 25 11.04 -9.27 -10.91
N PHE A 26 12.20 -9.87 -10.59
CA PHE A 26 13.15 -9.25 -9.66
C PHE A 26 13.63 -7.89 -10.20
N GLU A 27 14.02 -7.81 -11.46
CA GLU A 27 14.46 -6.56 -12.09
C GLU A 27 13.36 -5.50 -12.05
N LEU A 28 12.11 -5.87 -12.35
CA LEU A 28 10.96 -4.99 -12.26
C LEU A 28 10.81 -4.43 -10.84
N MET A 29 10.83 -5.32 -9.83
CA MET A 29 10.64 -4.92 -8.44
C MET A 29 11.84 -4.16 -7.88
N ASN A 30 13.04 -4.43 -8.37
CA ASN A 30 14.25 -3.70 -7.97
C ASN A 30 14.21 -2.23 -8.40
N LYS A 31 13.53 -1.90 -9.50
CA LYS A 31 13.30 -0.53 -9.97
C LYS A 31 12.25 0.22 -9.14
N ARG A 32 11.41 -0.48 -8.35
CA ARG A 32 10.38 0.17 -7.54
C ARG A 32 11.01 1.04 -6.44
N ARG A 33 10.57 2.29 -6.38
CA ARG A 33 10.97 3.26 -5.35
C ARG A 33 9.74 3.91 -4.70
N SER A 34 9.92 4.48 -3.52
CA SER A 34 8.93 5.34 -2.87
C SER A 34 9.05 6.75 -3.45
N VAL A 35 8.11 7.10 -4.33
CA VAL A 35 8.10 8.39 -5.04
C VAL A 35 7.24 9.39 -4.28
N ARG A 36 7.73 10.64 -4.15
CA ARG A 36 7.05 11.73 -3.44
C ARG A 36 6.72 12.93 -4.34
N SER A 37 7.12 12.88 -5.62
CA SER A 37 6.80 13.90 -6.62
C SER A 37 6.03 13.24 -7.76
N PHE A 38 4.77 13.66 -7.94
CA PHE A 38 3.85 13.07 -8.90
C PHE A 38 3.45 14.08 -9.97
N SER A 39 3.31 13.62 -11.20
CA SER A 39 2.64 14.34 -12.26
C SER A 39 1.12 14.41 -11.95
N PRO A 40 0.45 15.56 -12.16
CA PRO A 40 -0.99 15.68 -12.01
C PRO A 40 -1.78 15.00 -13.15
N VAL A 41 -1.09 14.47 -14.16
CA VAL A 41 -1.71 13.82 -15.33
C VAL A 41 -2.52 12.61 -14.88
N LYS A 42 -3.81 12.66 -15.18
CA LYS A 42 -4.72 11.54 -14.92
C LYS A 42 -4.51 10.41 -15.93
N PHE A 43 -4.79 9.22 -15.50
CA PHE A 43 -4.82 7.99 -16.31
C PHE A 43 -6.14 7.24 -16.05
N ASP A 44 -6.39 6.20 -16.84
CA ASP A 44 -7.61 5.42 -16.69
C ASP A 44 -7.66 4.73 -15.30
N ARG A 45 -8.67 5.07 -14.49
CA ARG A 45 -8.91 4.48 -13.17
C ARG A 45 -9.00 2.95 -13.23
N LYS A 46 -9.38 2.38 -14.35
CA LYS A 46 -9.46 0.93 -14.56
C LYS A 46 -8.12 0.23 -14.28
N LEU A 47 -6.98 0.92 -14.46
CA LEU A 47 -5.67 0.37 -14.10
C LEU A 47 -5.57 0.13 -12.59
N ILE A 48 -6.08 1.06 -11.78
CA ILE A 48 -6.13 0.88 -10.31
C ILE A 48 -7.10 -0.22 -9.92
N GLU A 49 -8.27 -0.29 -10.58
CA GLU A 49 -9.28 -1.32 -10.31
C GLU A 49 -8.73 -2.73 -10.60
N LEU A 50 -7.95 -2.89 -11.67
CA LEU A 50 -7.26 -4.15 -11.98
C LEU A 50 -6.16 -4.48 -10.95
N ALA A 51 -5.40 -3.48 -10.50
CA ALA A 51 -4.39 -3.68 -9.46
C ALA A 51 -5.04 -4.09 -8.12
N ILE A 52 -6.16 -3.47 -7.75
CA ILE A 52 -6.94 -3.84 -6.57
C ILE A 52 -7.53 -5.26 -6.73
N SER A 53 -7.99 -5.61 -7.92
CA SER A 53 -8.47 -6.98 -8.19
C SER A 53 -7.35 -8.01 -7.99
N ALA A 54 -6.14 -7.71 -8.47
CA ALA A 54 -4.96 -8.55 -8.20
C ALA A 54 -4.64 -8.63 -6.70
N ALA A 55 -4.67 -7.49 -5.98
CA ALA A 55 -4.48 -7.46 -4.53
C ALA A 55 -5.53 -8.30 -3.78
N GLY A 56 -6.77 -8.29 -4.27
CA GLY A 56 -7.89 -9.08 -3.73
C GLY A 56 -7.70 -10.60 -3.83
N THR A 57 -6.73 -11.09 -4.62
CA THR A 57 -6.37 -12.52 -4.69
C THR A 57 -5.42 -12.96 -3.58
N ALA A 58 -4.99 -12.05 -2.72
CA ALA A 58 -4.09 -12.35 -1.62
C ALA A 58 -4.66 -13.45 -0.70
N PRO A 59 -3.81 -14.34 -0.13
CA PRO A 59 -4.25 -15.25 0.90
C PRO A 59 -4.63 -14.48 2.17
N SER A 60 -5.58 -15.02 2.94
CA SER A 60 -5.96 -14.46 4.23
C SER A 60 -6.39 -15.56 5.18
N GLY A 61 -6.27 -15.32 6.49
CA GLY A 61 -6.69 -16.27 7.51
C GLY A 61 -8.15 -16.71 7.29
N ALA A 62 -8.37 -18.01 7.09
CA ALA A 62 -9.66 -18.63 6.77
C ALA A 62 -10.43 -17.91 5.63
N ASN A 63 -9.71 -17.38 4.67
CA ASN A 63 -10.26 -16.61 3.52
C ASN A 63 -11.16 -15.45 3.96
N LYS A 64 -10.85 -14.78 5.06
CA LYS A 64 -11.65 -13.67 5.60
C LYS A 64 -11.55 -12.40 4.75
N GLN A 65 -10.47 -12.23 3.96
CA GLN A 65 -10.26 -11.09 3.07
C GLN A 65 -10.50 -9.74 3.79
N PRO A 66 -9.78 -9.49 4.90
CA PRO A 66 -10.08 -8.41 5.84
C PRO A 66 -9.55 -7.05 5.38
N TRP A 67 -9.78 -6.70 4.11
CA TRP A 67 -9.34 -5.46 3.49
C TRP A 67 -10.48 -4.73 2.80
N LYS A 68 -10.35 -3.40 2.76
CA LYS A 68 -11.16 -2.51 1.93
C LYS A 68 -10.25 -1.47 1.31
N PHE A 69 -10.36 -1.30 0.00
CA PHE A 69 -9.62 -0.30 -0.75
C PHE A 69 -10.59 0.82 -1.17
N ILE A 70 -10.21 2.07 -0.89
CA ILE A 70 -10.98 3.24 -1.29
C ILE A 70 -10.14 4.06 -2.25
N ILE A 71 -10.61 4.28 -3.47
CA ILE A 71 -9.98 5.19 -4.43
C ILE A 71 -10.53 6.58 -4.18
N VAL A 72 -9.63 7.54 -3.96
CA VAL A 72 -9.97 8.95 -3.79
C VAL A 72 -9.41 9.71 -5.00
N GLU A 73 -10.32 10.32 -5.77
CA GLU A 73 -10.02 11.13 -6.95
C GLU A 73 -10.53 12.58 -6.84
N SER A 74 -11.44 12.87 -5.87
CA SER A 74 -11.92 14.22 -5.60
C SER A 74 -10.79 15.10 -5.04
N CYS A 75 -10.57 16.24 -5.67
CA CYS A 75 -9.58 17.22 -5.23
C CYS A 75 -9.87 17.74 -3.82
N GLU A 76 -11.15 17.94 -3.49
CA GLU A 76 -11.62 18.42 -2.19
C GLU A 76 -11.27 17.41 -1.10
N ILE A 77 -11.62 16.14 -1.31
CA ILE A 77 -11.32 15.07 -0.34
C ILE A 77 -9.81 14.86 -0.18
N LYS A 78 -9.03 14.91 -1.28
CA LYS A 78 -7.56 14.81 -1.22
C LYS A 78 -6.97 15.97 -0.40
N LYS A 79 -7.50 17.19 -0.57
CA LYS A 79 -7.09 18.36 0.20
C LYS A 79 -7.41 18.20 1.69
N GLU A 80 -8.61 17.72 2.04
CA GLU A 80 -8.99 17.43 3.43
C GLU A 80 -8.06 16.38 4.05
N ILE A 81 -7.77 15.30 3.32
CA ILE A 81 -6.84 14.26 3.76
C ILE A 81 -5.44 14.84 3.98
N ARG A 82 -4.95 15.69 3.07
CA ARG A 82 -3.65 16.33 3.19
C ARG A 82 -3.57 17.20 4.45
N ILE A 83 -4.53 18.11 4.64
CA ILE A 83 -4.56 19.01 5.80
C ILE A 83 -4.56 18.21 7.11
N ALA A 84 -5.38 17.16 7.20
CA ALA A 84 -5.44 16.33 8.40
C ALA A 84 -4.15 15.52 8.61
N ALA A 85 -3.56 14.97 7.55
CA ALA A 85 -2.29 14.23 7.61
C ALA A 85 -1.13 15.15 8.02
N GLU A 86 -1.01 16.34 7.42
CA GLU A 86 0.05 17.31 7.73
C GLU A 86 -0.04 17.80 9.18
N LYS A 87 -1.26 17.94 9.74
CA LYS A 87 -1.45 18.26 11.14
C LYS A 87 -0.86 17.20 12.06
N GLU A 88 -1.16 15.91 11.80
CA GLU A 88 -0.63 14.79 12.59
C GLU A 88 0.89 14.62 12.40
N GLU A 89 1.36 14.77 11.18
CA GLU A 89 2.78 14.70 10.85
C GLU A 89 3.57 15.83 11.55
N LYS A 90 3.05 17.05 11.54
CA LYS A 90 3.69 18.17 12.22
C LYS A 90 3.85 17.91 13.71
N GLU A 91 2.78 17.46 14.38
CA GLU A 91 2.86 17.08 15.80
C GLU A 91 3.85 15.91 16.03
N SER A 92 3.96 14.98 15.07
CA SER A 92 4.92 13.88 15.16
C SER A 92 6.35 14.38 15.03
N TYR A 93 6.67 15.18 14.00
CA TYR A 93 8.01 15.72 13.79
C TYR A 93 8.48 16.69 14.88
N GLU A 94 7.57 17.52 15.40
CA GLU A 94 7.93 18.54 16.40
C GLU A 94 7.93 18.04 17.84
N ARG A 95 7.17 16.94 18.16
CA ARG A 95 6.92 16.57 19.55
C ARG A 95 6.93 15.07 19.87
N ARG A 96 6.48 14.19 18.95
CA ARG A 96 6.24 12.77 19.29
C ARG A 96 7.39 11.86 18.91
N MET A 97 8.14 12.18 17.86
CA MET A 97 9.24 11.35 17.37
C MET A 97 10.50 11.56 18.22
N PRO A 98 11.15 10.48 18.66
CA PRO A 98 12.48 10.59 19.28
C PRO A 98 13.50 11.03 18.22
N GLN A 99 14.60 11.64 18.67
CA GLN A 99 15.65 12.14 17.78
C GLN A 99 16.21 11.04 16.86
N SER A 100 16.39 9.84 17.37
CA SER A 100 16.87 8.70 16.55
C SER A 100 15.98 8.41 15.34
N TRP A 101 14.67 8.57 15.49
CA TRP A 101 13.73 8.38 14.37
C TRP A 101 13.82 9.52 13.36
N LEU A 102 13.97 10.76 13.82
CA LEU A 102 14.20 11.92 12.94
C LEU A 102 15.50 11.76 12.16
N ASP A 103 16.56 11.25 12.79
CA ASP A 103 17.85 10.94 12.15
C ASP A 103 17.69 9.88 11.05
N ASP A 104 16.88 8.84 11.29
CA ASP A 104 16.56 7.81 10.29
C ASP A 104 15.76 8.36 9.09
N LEU A 105 14.93 9.38 9.31
CA LEU A 105 14.14 10.03 8.27
C LEU A 105 14.91 11.06 7.44
N ALA A 106 15.95 11.67 8.03
CA ALA A 106 16.72 12.74 7.40
C ALA A 106 17.27 12.35 6.00
N PRO A 107 17.88 11.15 5.81
CA PRO A 107 18.37 10.73 4.50
C PRO A 107 17.26 10.51 3.45
N LEU A 108 16.00 10.41 3.89
CA LEU A 108 14.85 10.25 3.00
C LEU A 108 14.34 11.58 2.42
N GLY A 109 14.86 12.72 2.91
CA GLY A 109 14.48 14.06 2.46
C GLY A 109 12.99 14.35 2.64
N THR A 110 12.37 13.84 3.72
CA THR A 110 10.94 14.01 3.99
C THR A 110 10.72 14.87 5.24
N ASP A 111 9.69 15.68 5.21
CA ASP A 111 9.25 16.52 6.32
C ASP A 111 7.74 16.33 6.57
N TRP A 112 7.14 17.15 7.43
CA TRP A 112 5.72 17.07 7.75
C TRP A 112 4.80 17.49 6.60
N ARG A 113 5.30 18.18 5.57
CA ARG A 113 4.51 18.62 4.40
C ARG A 113 4.31 17.47 3.43
N LYS A 114 3.05 17.20 3.10
CA LYS A 114 2.67 16.02 2.28
C LYS A 114 1.92 16.44 1.01
N VAL A 115 2.50 17.36 0.26
CA VAL A 115 1.93 17.93 -0.97
C VAL A 115 1.51 16.85 -1.97
N PHE A 116 2.23 15.75 -2.00
CA PHE A 116 1.93 14.59 -2.85
C PHE A 116 0.54 13.98 -2.62
N LEU A 117 -0.07 14.17 -1.45
CA LEU A 117 -1.43 13.70 -1.19
C LEU A 117 -2.48 14.45 -2.01
N GLU A 118 -2.14 15.62 -2.51
CA GLU A 118 -3.03 16.45 -3.34
C GLU A 118 -2.62 16.40 -4.82
N THR A 119 -1.31 16.38 -5.12
CA THR A 119 -0.79 16.38 -6.49
C THR A 119 -0.94 15.04 -7.19
N ALA A 120 -0.81 13.90 -6.49
CA ALA A 120 -1.06 12.61 -7.09
C ALA A 120 -2.51 12.54 -7.63
N PRO A 121 -2.73 12.05 -8.86
CA PRO A 121 -4.08 12.01 -9.45
C PRO A 121 -5.04 11.16 -8.62
N TYR A 122 -4.56 10.11 -7.98
CA TYR A 122 -5.35 9.22 -7.14
C TYR A 122 -4.66 8.90 -5.82
N LEU A 123 -5.48 8.72 -4.76
CA LEU A 123 -5.04 8.06 -3.53
C LEU A 123 -5.80 6.75 -3.38
N ILE A 124 -5.09 5.68 -3.02
CA ILE A 124 -5.72 4.43 -2.56
C ILE A 124 -5.57 4.41 -1.04
N VAL A 125 -6.68 4.51 -0.32
CA VAL A 125 -6.69 4.36 1.13
C VAL A 125 -7.04 2.92 1.46
N VAL A 126 -6.12 2.23 2.12
CA VAL A 126 -6.31 0.84 2.54
C VAL A 126 -6.83 0.82 3.96
N PHE A 127 -7.95 0.13 4.16
CA PHE A 127 -8.53 -0.16 5.45
C PHE A 127 -8.40 -1.64 5.77
N LYS A 128 -8.15 -1.94 7.02
CA LYS A 128 -8.27 -3.27 7.58
C LYS A 128 -9.62 -3.44 8.27
N ILE A 129 -10.19 -4.64 8.17
CA ILE A 129 -11.47 -4.98 8.77
C ILE A 129 -11.22 -5.90 9.97
N ASP A 130 -11.35 -5.36 11.18
CA ASP A 130 -11.02 -6.11 12.39
C ASP A 130 -12.11 -7.13 12.77
N PHE A 131 -13.36 -6.87 12.40
CA PHE A 131 -14.49 -7.76 12.68
C PHE A 131 -15.63 -7.56 11.68
N THR A 132 -16.45 -8.59 11.53
CA THR A 132 -17.75 -8.51 10.85
C THR A 132 -18.85 -8.51 11.91
N LYS A 133 -19.83 -7.63 11.75
CA LYS A 133 -21.01 -7.56 12.61
C LYS A 133 -22.21 -8.10 11.81
N SER A 134 -22.85 -9.13 12.31
CA SER A 134 -24.20 -9.55 11.91
C SER A 134 -25.20 -9.18 13.01
N ASP A 135 -26.51 -9.30 12.73
CA ASP A 135 -27.57 -8.93 13.68
C ASP A 135 -27.46 -9.66 15.03
N SER A 136 -26.84 -10.83 15.06
CA SER A 136 -26.75 -11.71 16.25
C SER A 136 -25.33 -11.94 16.78
N GLU A 137 -24.27 -11.58 16.03
CA GLU A 137 -22.90 -11.97 16.39
C GLU A 137 -21.85 -10.96 15.91
N LEU A 138 -20.85 -10.72 16.77
CA LEU A 138 -19.64 -10.00 16.42
C LEU A 138 -18.52 -11.03 16.21
N LYS A 139 -18.07 -11.17 14.95
CA LYS A 139 -17.07 -12.15 14.53
C LYS A 139 -15.73 -11.47 14.28
N LYS A 140 -14.78 -11.62 15.20
CA LYS A 140 -13.42 -11.11 15.02
C LYS A 140 -12.73 -11.80 13.85
N HIS A 141 -11.94 -11.02 13.12
CA HIS A 141 -10.97 -11.54 12.15
C HIS A 141 -9.62 -11.75 12.84
N TYR A 142 -8.80 -12.62 12.28
CA TYR A 142 -7.44 -12.92 12.74
C TYR A 142 -6.46 -12.84 11.57
N TYR A 143 -5.18 -12.65 11.89
CA TYR A 143 -4.12 -12.39 10.90
C TYR A 143 -4.45 -11.21 9.97
N VAL A 144 -5.09 -10.18 10.54
CA VAL A 144 -5.62 -9.05 9.76
C VAL A 144 -4.48 -8.23 9.16
N ASN A 145 -3.47 -7.87 9.98
CA ASN A 145 -2.35 -7.06 9.52
C ASN A 145 -1.51 -7.79 8.47
N GLU A 146 -1.23 -9.08 8.68
CA GLU A 146 -0.49 -9.94 7.78
C GLU A 146 -1.22 -10.06 6.43
N SER A 147 -2.51 -10.34 6.47
CA SER A 147 -3.35 -10.47 5.28
C SER A 147 -3.41 -9.18 4.47
N VAL A 148 -3.64 -8.04 5.13
CA VAL A 148 -3.68 -6.72 4.47
C VAL A 148 -2.30 -6.33 3.96
N GLY A 149 -1.22 -6.67 4.69
CA GLY A 149 0.15 -6.46 4.24
C GLY A 149 0.48 -7.21 2.96
N ILE A 150 0.10 -8.50 2.86
CA ILE A 150 0.28 -9.30 1.64
C ILE A 150 -0.52 -8.72 0.48
N ALA A 151 -1.80 -8.37 0.69
CA ALA A 151 -2.64 -7.74 -0.33
C ALA A 151 -2.04 -6.41 -0.82
N THR A 152 -1.52 -5.60 0.11
CA THR A 152 -0.83 -4.34 -0.22
C THR A 152 0.44 -4.58 -1.02
N GLY A 153 1.24 -5.59 -0.70
CA GLY A 153 2.43 -5.97 -1.47
C GLY A 153 2.10 -6.34 -2.91
N ILE A 154 1.04 -7.12 -3.13
CA ILE A 154 0.54 -7.47 -4.47
C ILE A 154 0.04 -6.22 -5.21
N LEU A 155 -0.67 -5.31 -4.53
CA LEU A 155 -1.12 -4.03 -5.10
C LEU A 155 0.06 -3.21 -5.61
N LEU A 156 1.10 -3.03 -4.79
CA LEU A 156 2.30 -2.27 -5.15
C LEU A 156 3.04 -2.91 -6.34
N ALA A 157 3.17 -4.24 -6.36
CA ALA A 157 3.78 -4.96 -7.46
C ALA A 157 2.98 -4.79 -8.77
N SER A 158 1.65 -4.88 -8.70
CA SER A 158 0.77 -4.68 -9.85
C SER A 158 0.86 -3.25 -10.41
N LEU A 159 0.85 -2.22 -9.55
CA LEU A 159 1.01 -0.82 -9.96
C LEU A 159 2.39 -0.56 -10.57
N GLN A 160 3.46 -1.12 -9.97
CA GLN A 160 4.82 -1.05 -10.53
C GLN A 160 4.91 -1.70 -11.91
N ASN A 161 4.25 -2.85 -12.11
CA ASN A 161 4.21 -3.54 -13.42
C ASN A 161 3.56 -2.70 -14.52
N MET A 162 2.67 -1.79 -14.16
CA MET A 162 2.02 -0.85 -15.07
C MET A 162 2.78 0.47 -15.24
N GLY A 163 3.97 0.61 -14.63
CA GLY A 163 4.78 1.84 -14.69
C GLY A 163 4.26 2.99 -13.81
N LEU A 164 3.35 2.70 -12.87
CA LEU A 164 2.82 3.70 -11.95
C LEU A 164 3.69 3.80 -10.70
N ALA A 165 4.05 5.03 -10.35
CA ALA A 165 4.76 5.34 -9.13
C ALA A 165 3.83 5.33 -7.91
N THR A 166 4.38 4.93 -6.77
CA THR A 166 3.65 4.82 -5.50
C THR A 166 4.50 5.25 -4.32
N LEU A 167 3.81 5.62 -3.25
CA LEU A 167 4.37 5.78 -1.91
C LEU A 167 3.45 5.07 -0.91
N THR A 168 3.99 4.35 0.06
CA THR A 168 3.24 3.95 1.25
C THR A 168 3.38 5.04 2.31
N HIS A 169 2.26 5.61 2.75
CA HIS A 169 2.21 6.71 3.70
C HIS A 169 1.31 6.35 4.88
N THR A 170 1.83 6.53 6.10
CA THR A 170 1.16 6.13 7.35
C THR A 170 1.24 7.25 8.39
N PRO A 171 0.53 8.39 8.17
CA PRO A 171 0.47 9.46 9.17
C PRO A 171 -0.23 8.94 10.43
N SER A 172 0.42 9.05 11.58
CA SER A 172 -0.12 8.46 12.81
C SER A 172 -0.49 9.56 13.84
N PRO A 173 -1.73 9.49 14.40
CA PRO A 173 -2.82 8.54 14.17
C PRO A 173 -3.63 8.84 12.88
N MET A 174 -4.16 7.79 12.23
CA MET A 174 -4.90 7.91 10.96
C MET A 174 -6.42 7.94 11.10
N ASN A 175 -6.96 8.09 12.30
CA ASN A 175 -8.42 8.04 12.54
C ASN A 175 -9.21 9.10 11.76
N PHE A 176 -8.58 10.19 11.32
CA PHE A 176 -9.19 11.20 10.48
C PHE A 176 -9.68 10.62 9.14
N LEU A 177 -9.00 9.61 8.58
CA LEU A 177 -9.41 8.96 7.34
C LEU A 177 -10.77 8.27 7.46
N GLN A 178 -11.04 7.64 8.61
CA GLN A 178 -12.32 7.00 8.85
C GLN A 178 -13.47 8.03 8.84
N LYS A 179 -13.22 9.23 9.38
CA LYS A 179 -14.19 10.32 9.40
C LYS A 179 -14.37 10.94 8.01
N ILE A 180 -13.29 11.36 7.36
CA ILE A 180 -13.34 12.02 6.04
C ILE A 180 -13.99 11.12 4.99
N LEU A 181 -13.68 9.81 5.03
CA LEU A 181 -14.19 8.85 4.04
C LEU A 181 -15.48 8.14 4.51
N ASN A 182 -16.08 8.59 5.61
CA ASN A 182 -17.31 8.03 6.18
C ASN A 182 -17.29 6.50 6.28
N ARG A 183 -16.23 5.94 6.92
CA ARG A 183 -16.07 4.49 7.04
C ARG A 183 -16.65 3.98 8.37
N PRO A 184 -17.24 2.76 8.36
CA PRO A 184 -17.82 2.15 9.55
C PRO A 184 -16.74 1.83 10.61
N SER A 185 -17.16 1.65 11.85
CA SER A 185 -16.26 1.51 13.00
C SER A 185 -15.34 0.27 12.96
N ASN A 186 -15.71 -0.76 12.20
CA ASN A 186 -14.91 -1.96 11.99
C ASN A 186 -13.84 -1.84 10.90
N GLU A 187 -13.87 -0.77 10.10
CA GLU A 187 -12.84 -0.46 9.11
C GLU A 187 -11.83 0.51 9.73
N LYS A 188 -10.61 0.04 9.95
CA LYS A 188 -9.51 0.84 10.50
C LYS A 188 -8.51 1.20 9.41
N PRO A 189 -8.10 2.48 9.32
CA PRO A 189 -7.07 2.87 8.35
C PRO A 189 -5.79 2.05 8.54
N TYR A 190 -5.21 1.59 7.44
CA TYR A 190 -3.97 0.82 7.44
C TYR A 190 -2.83 1.61 6.82
N LEU A 191 -3.04 2.19 5.61
CA LEU A 191 -2.11 3.10 4.96
C LEU A 191 -2.79 3.86 3.80
N ILE A 192 -2.11 4.90 3.31
CA ILE A 192 -2.47 5.67 2.12
C ILE A 192 -1.42 5.39 1.03
N ILE A 193 -1.85 5.17 -0.19
CA ILE A 193 -0.98 5.02 -1.36
C ILE A 193 -1.33 6.09 -2.38
N PRO A 194 -0.59 7.21 -2.46
CA PRO A 194 -0.61 8.08 -3.62
C PRO A 194 -0.14 7.30 -4.86
N VAL A 195 -0.86 7.44 -5.96
CA VAL A 195 -0.60 6.72 -7.22
C VAL A 195 -0.64 7.70 -8.38
N GLY A 196 0.35 7.65 -9.24
CA GLY A 196 0.45 8.48 -10.43
C GLY A 196 1.70 8.17 -11.25
N TYR A 197 1.87 8.85 -12.36
CA TYR A 197 3.18 8.93 -12.99
C TYR A 197 4.10 9.80 -12.14
N PRO A 198 5.40 9.51 -12.07
CA PRO A 198 6.35 10.41 -11.42
C PRO A 198 6.38 11.76 -12.17
N ALA A 199 6.67 12.86 -11.48
CA ALA A 199 6.99 14.12 -12.14
C ALA A 199 8.29 13.98 -12.97
N GLU A 200 8.48 14.81 -13.98
CA GLU A 200 9.67 14.74 -14.85
C GLU A 200 10.98 14.94 -14.07
N ASP A 201 10.94 15.77 -13.03
CA ASP A 201 12.05 16.07 -12.14
C ASP A 201 12.05 15.22 -10.86
N ALA A 202 11.25 14.15 -10.81
CA ALA A 202 11.12 13.31 -9.62
C ALA A 202 12.46 12.68 -9.24
N VAL A 203 12.85 12.89 -7.99
CA VAL A 203 14.04 12.27 -7.40
C VAL A 203 13.65 11.33 -6.26
N VAL A 204 14.51 10.37 -5.99
CA VAL A 204 14.37 9.43 -4.88
C VAL A 204 15.69 9.34 -4.13
N PRO A 205 15.67 9.10 -2.79
CA PRO A 205 16.88 8.96 -2.00
C PRO A 205 17.80 7.86 -2.57
N ASP A 206 19.10 8.10 -2.63
CA ASP A 206 20.08 7.07 -2.99
C ASP A 206 20.37 6.17 -1.80
N ILE A 207 19.48 5.21 -1.57
CA ILE A 207 19.56 4.22 -0.49
C ILE A 207 19.68 2.81 -1.05
N LYS A 208 20.47 1.99 -0.38
CA LYS A 208 20.69 0.59 -0.75
C LYS A 208 19.73 -0.35 -0.03
N ARG A 209 19.37 -1.43 -0.68
CA ARG A 209 18.70 -2.56 -0.04
C ARG A 209 19.74 -3.53 0.50
N LYS A 210 19.35 -4.32 1.47
CA LYS A 210 20.16 -5.45 1.93
C LYS A 210 20.47 -6.39 0.79
N SER A 211 21.66 -6.97 0.81
CA SER A 211 22.07 -8.02 -0.10
C SER A 211 21.30 -9.33 0.18
N LEU A 212 21.31 -10.26 -0.76
CA LEU A 212 20.66 -11.56 -0.56
C LEU A 212 21.22 -12.29 0.67
N SER A 213 22.53 -12.23 0.91
CA SER A 213 23.19 -12.87 2.04
C SER A 213 22.79 -12.29 3.41
N GLU A 214 22.26 -11.06 3.45
CA GLU A 214 21.75 -10.46 4.70
C GLU A 214 20.29 -10.81 5.00
N ILE A 215 19.57 -11.40 4.05
CA ILE A 215 18.14 -11.73 4.18
C ILE A 215 17.83 -13.21 3.95
N LEU A 216 18.83 -14.02 3.56
CA LEU A 216 18.70 -15.45 3.29
C LEU A 216 19.73 -16.23 4.08
N GLU A 217 19.26 -17.27 4.73
CA GLU A 217 20.08 -18.33 5.31
C GLU A 217 19.58 -19.67 4.76
N VAL A 218 20.50 -20.57 4.42
CA VAL A 218 20.19 -21.93 3.96
C VAL A 218 20.70 -22.89 5.04
N ILE A 219 19.80 -23.72 5.56
CA ILE A 219 20.05 -24.69 6.63
C ILE A 219 20.06 -26.11 6.06
#